data_da09b384a511a4d26a25adb3982f70b0
#
_entry.id   da09b384a511a4d26a25adb3982f70b0
#
_cell.length_a   1.000
_cell.length_b   1.000
_cell.length_c   1.000
_cell.angle_alpha   90.00
_cell.angle_beta   90.00
_cell.angle_gamma   90.00
#
_symmetry.space_group_name_H-M   'P 1'
#
loop_
_entity.id
_entity.type
_entity.pdbx_description
1 polymer ?
#
loop_
_entity_poly.entity_id
_entity_poly.type
_entity_poly.pdbx_seq_one_letter_code
_entity_poly.pdbx_strand_id
1 'polypeptide(L)' 'MRAAVYGAGALGTVLGAALTRSGADVELVSRDQEHVDALNRSGARITGLREWTVPVKACTPQQMSGRYDVILLLTKQMAN' A
#
# COMPACT_ATOMS: atom_id res chain seq x y z
N MET A 1 -8.20 -2.80 13.80
CA MET A 1 -8.05 -1.44 13.27
C MET A 1 -7.79 -1.52 11.77
N ARG A 2 -8.50 -0.74 11.02
CA ARG A 2 -8.38 -0.75 9.57
C ARG A 2 -7.66 0.51 9.11
N ALA A 3 -6.60 0.34 8.32
CA ALA A 3 -5.78 1.45 7.90
C ALA A 3 -5.62 1.45 6.37
N ALA A 4 -5.34 2.62 5.82
CA ALA A 4 -5.02 2.76 4.42
C ALA A 4 -3.74 3.55 4.28
N VAL A 5 -2.89 3.13 3.34
CA VAL A 5 -1.70 3.88 2.99
C VAL A 5 -1.95 4.49 1.61
N TYR A 6 -2.15 5.79 1.59
CA TYR A 6 -2.45 6.51 0.37
C TYR A 6 -1.16 7.06 -0.22
N GLY A 7 -0.95 6.80 -1.47
CA GLY A 7 0.29 7.16 -2.13
C GLY A 7 1.25 5.98 -2.15
N ALA A 8 0.75 4.86 -2.68
CA ALA A 8 1.51 3.61 -2.67
C ALA A 8 2.59 3.61 -3.75
N GLY A 9 3.57 4.51 -3.60
CA GLY A 9 4.79 4.46 -4.36
C GLY A 9 5.76 3.51 -3.65
N ALA A 10 7.05 3.69 -3.89
CA ALA A 10 8.04 2.77 -3.33
C ALA A 10 7.96 2.72 -1.80
N LEU A 11 7.95 3.89 -1.16
CA LEU A 11 7.94 3.95 0.29
C LEU A 11 6.62 3.45 0.86
N GLY A 12 5.51 3.84 0.22
CA GLY A 12 4.19 3.40 0.68
C GLY A 12 4.03 1.90 0.56
N THR A 13 4.56 1.31 -0.50
CA THR A 13 4.49 -0.12 -0.70
C THR A 13 5.27 -0.86 0.38
N VAL A 14 6.46 -0.37 0.71
CA VAL A 14 7.27 -0.98 1.77
C VAL A 14 6.55 -0.89 3.11
N LEU A 15 6.03 0.28 3.43
CA LEU A 15 5.34 0.49 4.70
C LEU A 15 4.09 -0.38 4.79
N GLY A 16 3.28 -0.39 3.73
CA GLY A 16 2.07 -1.21 3.70
C GLY A 16 2.37 -2.69 3.83
N ALA A 17 3.42 -3.15 3.16
CA ALA A 17 3.82 -4.54 3.26
C ALA A 17 4.27 -4.89 4.67
N ALA A 18 5.06 -4.01 5.30
CA ALA A 18 5.52 -4.25 6.66
C ALA A 18 4.35 -4.33 7.63
N LEU A 19 3.39 -3.43 7.50
CA LEU A 19 2.23 -3.43 8.37
C LEU A 19 1.35 -4.66 8.13
N THR A 20 1.17 -5.04 6.88
CA THR A 20 0.40 -6.24 6.55
C THR A 20 1.06 -7.47 7.15
N ARG A 21 2.38 -7.54 7.04
CA ARG A 21 3.11 -8.67 7.57
C ARG A 21 3.00 -8.78 9.08
N SER A 22 2.86 -7.64 9.75
CA SER A 22 2.71 -7.64 11.21
C SER A 22 1.31 -8.03 11.65
N GLY A 23 0.40 -8.25 10.71
CA GLY A 23 -0.96 -8.65 11.02
C GLY A 23 -1.97 -7.52 11.00
N ALA A 24 -1.56 -6.33 10.60
CA ALA A 24 -2.48 -5.20 10.53
C ALA A 24 -3.37 -5.32 9.30
N ASP A 25 -4.59 -4.80 9.41
CA ASP A 25 -5.54 -4.74 8.30
C ASP A 25 -5.28 -3.44 7.54
N VAL A 26 -4.51 -3.53 6.47
CA VAL A 26 -4.02 -2.37 5.73
C VAL A 26 -4.32 -2.53 4.26
N GLU A 27 -4.76 -1.43 3.63
CA GLU A 27 -4.93 -1.37 2.19
C GLU A 27 -3.97 -0.33 1.62
N LEU A 28 -3.37 -0.67 0.49
CA LEU A 28 -2.54 0.27 -0.25
C LEU A 28 -3.40 0.96 -1.29
N VAL A 29 -3.35 2.29 -1.33
CA VAL A 29 -4.19 3.06 -2.23
C VAL A 29 -3.33 3.79 -3.23
N SER A 30 -3.61 3.59 -4.51
CA SER A 30 -2.90 4.24 -5.59
C SER A 30 -3.88 4.64 -6.68
N ARG A 31 -3.60 5.74 -7.36
CA ARG A 31 -4.43 6.16 -8.49
C ARG A 31 -4.11 5.39 -9.75
N ASP A 32 -3.02 4.65 -9.75
CA ASP A 32 -2.60 3.88 -10.92
C ASP A 32 -3.21 2.48 -10.83
N GLN A 33 -4.21 2.24 -11.68
CA GLN A 33 -4.92 0.97 -11.66
C GLN A 33 -3.99 -0.20 -11.99
N GLU A 34 -3.03 0.00 -12.88
CA GLU A 34 -2.09 -1.07 -13.21
C GLU A 34 -1.25 -1.45 -12.01
N HIS A 35 -0.83 -0.45 -11.24
CA HIS A 35 -0.05 -0.70 -10.03
C HIS A 35 -0.90 -1.45 -9.00
N VAL A 36 -2.16 -1.03 -8.85
CA VAL A 36 -3.09 -1.68 -7.93
C VAL A 36 -3.29 -3.14 -8.34
N ASP A 37 -3.51 -3.37 -9.63
CA ASP A 37 -3.72 -4.73 -10.12
C ASP A 37 -2.50 -5.61 -9.88
N ALA A 38 -1.31 -5.04 -10.10
CA ALA A 38 -0.07 -5.78 -9.87
C ALA A 38 0.10 -6.13 -8.40
N LEU A 39 -0.21 -5.19 -7.50
CA LEU A 39 -0.10 -5.45 -6.08
C LEU A 39 -1.06 -6.54 -5.63
N ASN A 40 -2.29 -6.51 -6.13
CA ASN A 40 -3.27 -7.53 -5.76
C ASN A 40 -2.93 -8.89 -6.33
N ARG A 41 -2.30 -8.92 -7.50
CA ARG A 41 -1.99 -10.18 -8.19
C ARG A 41 -0.71 -10.80 -7.68
N SER A 42 0.31 -9.99 -7.47
CA SER A 42 1.65 -10.48 -7.15
C SER A 42 2.11 -10.15 -5.74
N GLY A 43 1.41 -9.25 -5.05
CA GLY A 43 1.85 -8.79 -3.74
C GLY A 43 2.89 -7.68 -3.85
N ALA A 44 3.30 -7.19 -2.69
CA ALA A 44 4.33 -6.16 -2.61
C ALA A 44 5.69 -6.82 -2.62
N ARG A 45 6.53 -6.42 -3.55
CA ARG A 45 7.86 -6.97 -3.68
C ARG A 45 8.84 -6.03 -3.01
N ILE A 46 9.55 -6.55 -2.04
CA ILE A 46 10.51 -5.78 -1.28
C ILE A 46 11.90 -6.27 -1.61
N THR A 47 12.74 -5.35 -2.05
CA THR A 47 14.12 -5.65 -2.40
C THR A 47 15.05 -4.96 -1.41
N GLY A 48 16.22 -5.53 -1.23
CA GLY A 48 17.22 -5.03 -0.32
C GLY A 48 18.27 -6.10 -0.16
N LEU A 49 18.63 -6.40 1.08
CA LEU A 49 19.52 -7.50 1.34
C LEU A 49 18.89 -8.82 0.95
N ARG A 50 17.59 -8.90 1.05
CA ARG A 50 16.80 -10.04 0.62
C ARG A 50 15.66 -9.56 -0.22
N GLU A 51 15.26 -10.39 -1.16
CA GLU A 51 14.06 -10.14 -1.93
C GLU A 51 12.94 -11.01 -1.38
N TRP A 52 11.84 -10.39 -1.07
CA TRP A 52 10.69 -11.12 -0.54
C TRP A 52 9.41 -10.44 -1.00
N THR A 53 8.34 -11.20 -0.99
CA THR A 53 7.04 -10.75 -1.47
C THR A 53 6.03 -10.93 -0.36
N VAL A 54 5.25 -9.88 -0.12
CA VAL A 54 4.20 -9.88 0.90
C VAL A 54 2.86 -9.71 0.22
N PRO A 55 1.91 -10.63 0.39
CA PRO A 55 0.57 -10.42 -0.15
C PRO A 55 -0.05 -9.20 0.50
N VAL A 56 -0.59 -8.31 -0.33
CA VAL A 56 -1.20 -7.07 0.17
C VAL A 56 -2.53 -6.85 -0.51
N LYS A 57 -3.35 -6.00 0.09
CA LYS A 57 -4.59 -5.53 -0.52
C LYS A 57 -4.35 -4.14 -1.08
N ALA A 58 -4.80 -3.89 -2.28
CA ALA A 58 -4.63 -2.59 -2.90
C ALA A 58 -5.91 -2.18 -3.60
N CYS A 59 -6.12 -0.87 -3.72
CA CYS A 59 -7.26 -0.34 -4.41
C CYS A 59 -6.97 1.07 -4.91
N THR A 60 -7.82 1.55 -5.82
CA THR A 60 -7.78 2.95 -6.22
C THR A 60 -8.64 3.76 -5.24
N PRO A 61 -8.48 5.10 -5.21
CA PRO A 61 -9.32 5.91 -4.33
C PRO A 61 -10.80 5.72 -4.58
N GLN A 62 -11.21 5.48 -5.83
CA GLN A 62 -12.60 5.25 -6.15
C GLN A 62 -13.11 3.93 -5.59
N GLN A 63 -12.23 3.00 -5.35
CA GLN A 63 -12.59 1.67 -4.83
C GLN A 63 -12.57 1.61 -3.32
N MET A 64 -12.10 2.65 -2.67
CA MET A 64 -12.11 2.68 -1.21
C MET A 64 -13.55 2.69 -0.72
N SER A 65 -13.84 1.87 0.26
CA SER A 65 -15.19 1.79 0.80
C SER A 65 -15.11 1.40 2.27
N GLY A 66 -16.19 1.72 2.99
CA GLY A 66 -16.25 1.41 4.39
C GLY A 66 -15.51 2.44 5.23
N ARG A 67 -15.24 2.06 6.45
CA ARG A 67 -14.61 2.97 7.40
C ARG A 67 -13.14 2.60 7.59
N TYR A 68 -12.31 3.61 7.59
CA TYR A 68 -10.90 3.46 7.90
C TYR A 68 -10.61 4.19 9.21
N ASP A 69 -9.90 3.53 10.10
CA ASP A 69 -9.52 4.13 11.38
C ASP A 69 -8.36 5.11 11.20
N VAL A 70 -7.47 4.79 10.28
CA VAL A 70 -6.29 5.62 10.02
C VAL A 70 -6.02 5.63 8.53
N ILE A 71 -5.71 6.81 8.00
CA ILE A 71 -5.27 6.94 6.62
C ILE A 71 -3.93 7.66 6.64
N LEU A 72 -2.90 6.96 6.17
CA LEU A 72 -1.56 7.51 6.10
C LEU A 72 -1.35 8.09 4.70
N LEU A 73 -1.07 9.37 4.64
CA LEU A 73 -0.83 10.05 3.37
C LEU A 73 0.67 10.16 3.14
N LEU A 74 1.15 9.42 2.18
CA LEU A 74 2.55 9.43 1.81
C LEU A 74 2.70 10.07 0.44
N THR A 75 2.31 11.33 0.37
CA THR A 75 2.43 12.04 -0.88
C THR A 75 3.87 12.44 -1.12
N LYS A 76 4.24 12.44 -2.39
CA LYS A 76 5.55 12.90 -2.77
C LYS A 76 5.63 14.40 -2.53
N GLN A 77 6.50 14.81 -1.65
CA GLN A 77 6.71 16.22 -1.37
C GLN A 77 7.68 16.77 -2.38
N MET A 78 7.16 17.53 -3.23
CA MET A 78 8.00 18.16 -4.22
C MET A 78 8.39 19.49 -3.71
N ALA A 79 8.74 19.70 -3.08
CA ALA A 79 9.02 20.88 -2.77
C ALA A 79 9.43 21.69 -2.57
N ASN A 80 9.20 21.44 -2.63
CA ASN A 80 9.37 21.99 -2.50
C ASN A 80 10.03 22.36 -2.61
#